data_5305a597f5ec1391b8860d1367dfdcba
#
_entry.id   5305a597f5ec1391b8860d1367dfdcba
#
_cell.length_a   1.000
_cell.length_b   1.000
_cell.length_c   1.000
_cell.angle_alpha   90.00
_cell.angle_beta   90.00
_cell.angle_gamma   90.00
#
_symmetry.space_group_name_H-M   'P 1'
#
loop_
_entity.id
_entity.type
_entity.pdbx_description
1 polymer ?
#
loop_
_entity_poly.entity_id
_entity_poly.type
_entity_poly.pdbx_seq_one_letter_code
_entity_poly.pdbx_strand_id
1 'polypeptide(L)'
;MEESNNILVTMEGIFKSFPGVQALENVDFNLKKSEIHALVGENGAGKSTLIKVLTGVERQDKGTITLDGKEIFIKSPQHAQDLGISTVYQEINLCLNLTVAENILIGREPKKWGRIDWKTMNTRARQILKGLAIDIDVTQTLGSYSVAMQQMAAIARALEISSARILILDEPTSSLDSHETDQLFGVMRKLKNEGMAIIFITHFLDQVYEVADSITVLRNGKLVGTYVTAALPRLELVTKMIGRSLTEFEEMTKIKLESSQRITGEALLQAEGLGHLGAIEPFDLELRAGEVIGLAGLLGSGRTEIAGLLFGVDKPDSGTLTVAGKVVRNFSPLASINRGVGLCPEDRKADGIVDDLTVRENIFLAVQASRGWFRYLSKQQQYEIADKFIQLLKIVTPSADQPVKNLSGGNQQKVILARWLATNPRVLILDEPTRGIDVGAKAEIQKLVLSLAEEGRACVFISSELEEVLRTSHRVVVLREREKITEFTGEVDEGQIMQSIAGSGS
;
A
#
# COMPACT_ATOMS: atom_id res chain seq x y z
N MET A 1 -31.18 11.31 -24.76
CA MET A 1 -31.03 12.75 -24.44
C MET A 1 -31.06 13.06 -22.93
N GLU A 2 -31.48 12.13 -22.05
CA GLU A 2 -31.44 12.32 -20.59
C GLU A 2 -30.03 12.05 -19.96
N GLU A 3 -29.21 11.21 -20.55
CA GLU A 3 -27.89 10.90 -20.00
C GLU A 3 -26.87 12.06 -20.08
N SER A 4 -26.97 12.95 -21.08
CA SER A 4 -26.05 14.08 -21.24
C SER A 4 -26.25 15.20 -20.20
N ASN A 5 -27.38 15.22 -19.49
CA ASN A 5 -27.73 16.29 -18.53
C ASN A 5 -27.19 16.02 -17.10
N ASN A 6 -26.58 14.86 -16.85
CA ASN A 6 -26.10 14.47 -15.50
C ASN A 6 -24.56 14.54 -15.34
N ILE A 7 -23.82 14.85 -16.43
CA ILE A 7 -22.37 14.97 -16.36
C ILE A 7 -21.98 16.32 -15.77
N LEU A 8 -21.14 16.30 -14.74
CA LEU A 8 -20.63 17.49 -14.06
C LEU A 8 -19.32 17.95 -14.66
N VAL A 9 -18.37 17.02 -14.86
CA VAL A 9 -17.06 17.29 -15.47
C VAL A 9 -16.85 16.35 -16.64
N THR A 10 -16.35 16.90 -17.74
CA THR A 10 -15.83 16.12 -18.86
C THR A 10 -14.39 16.60 -19.15
N MET A 11 -13.50 15.66 -19.26
CA MET A 11 -12.13 15.84 -19.74
C MET A 11 -12.01 15.04 -21.04
N GLU A 12 -11.65 15.69 -22.15
CA GLU A 12 -11.58 15.06 -23.46
C GLU A 12 -10.19 15.22 -24.08
N GLY A 13 -9.62 14.10 -24.53
CA GLY A 13 -8.37 14.09 -25.25
C GLY A 13 -7.21 14.67 -24.44
N ILE A 14 -7.10 14.39 -23.15
CA ILE A 14 -6.07 14.98 -22.29
C ILE A 14 -4.70 14.35 -22.58
N PHE A 15 -3.75 15.20 -22.92
CA PHE A 15 -2.32 14.85 -23.03
C PHE A 15 -1.51 15.61 -21.98
N LYS A 16 -0.54 14.94 -21.38
CA LYS A 16 0.46 15.54 -20.51
C LYS A 16 1.77 14.80 -20.57
N SER A 17 2.85 15.53 -20.85
CA SER A 17 4.22 15.01 -20.89
C SER A 17 5.09 15.69 -19.85
N PHE A 18 6.04 14.96 -19.31
CA PHE A 18 7.17 15.48 -18.53
C PHE A 18 8.47 15.10 -19.23
N PRO A 19 9.61 15.72 -18.91
CA PRO A 19 10.88 15.35 -19.52
C PRO A 19 11.15 13.85 -19.45
N GLY A 20 11.15 13.19 -20.63
CA GLY A 20 11.38 11.75 -20.75
C GLY A 20 10.18 10.82 -20.47
N VAL A 21 9.00 11.35 -20.10
CA VAL A 21 7.83 10.51 -19.77
C VAL A 21 6.54 11.09 -20.34
N GLN A 22 5.79 10.30 -21.10
CA GLN A 22 4.40 10.60 -21.47
C GLN A 22 3.48 10.14 -20.35
N ALA A 23 3.00 11.06 -19.51
CA ALA A 23 2.21 10.73 -18.33
C ALA A 23 0.72 10.52 -18.63
N LEU A 24 0.17 11.23 -19.62
CA LEU A 24 -1.20 11.06 -20.14
C LEU A 24 -1.19 11.14 -21.66
N GLU A 25 -1.87 10.18 -22.30
CA GLU A 25 -1.97 10.10 -23.75
C GLU A 25 -3.42 9.87 -24.17
N ASN A 26 -4.07 10.91 -24.65
CA ASN A 26 -5.46 10.90 -25.13
C ASN A 26 -6.44 10.31 -24.10
N VAL A 27 -6.44 10.86 -22.88
CA VAL A 27 -7.29 10.36 -21.78
C VAL A 27 -8.59 11.13 -21.75
N ASP A 28 -9.71 10.39 -21.77
CA ASP A 28 -11.06 10.90 -21.53
C ASP A 28 -11.50 10.51 -20.11
N PHE A 29 -12.19 11.43 -19.42
CA PHE A 29 -12.72 11.19 -18.09
C PHE A 29 -14.02 11.96 -17.90
N ASN A 30 -15.06 11.28 -17.38
CA ASN A 30 -16.35 11.85 -17.09
C ASN A 30 -16.73 11.63 -15.63
N LEU A 31 -17.22 12.68 -14.97
CA LEU A 31 -17.74 12.63 -13.61
C LEU A 31 -19.19 13.10 -13.60
N LYS A 32 -20.09 12.28 -13.05
CA LYS A 32 -21.51 12.62 -12.91
C LYS A 32 -21.78 13.37 -11.61
N LYS A 33 -22.91 14.08 -11.56
CA LYS A 33 -23.42 14.69 -10.32
C LYS A 33 -23.82 13.60 -9.34
N SER A 34 -23.59 13.83 -8.05
CA SER A 34 -23.97 12.88 -6.98
C SER A 34 -23.43 11.46 -7.19
N GLU A 35 -22.19 11.35 -7.63
CA GLU A 35 -21.51 10.09 -7.92
C GLU A 35 -20.27 9.96 -7.08
N ILE A 36 -20.00 8.75 -6.58
CA ILE A 36 -18.66 8.36 -6.10
C ILE A 36 -17.99 7.60 -7.23
N HIS A 37 -17.01 8.22 -7.86
CA HIS A 37 -16.30 7.70 -9.02
C HIS A 37 -14.91 7.25 -8.62
N ALA A 38 -14.62 5.97 -8.69
CA ALA A 38 -13.29 5.45 -8.42
C ALA A 38 -12.37 5.64 -9.64
N LEU A 39 -11.17 6.19 -9.40
CA LEU A 39 -10.11 6.27 -10.38
C LEU A 39 -9.00 5.28 -9.98
N VAL A 40 -8.86 4.19 -10.73
CA VAL A 40 -7.96 3.09 -10.42
C VAL A 40 -6.93 2.84 -11.53
N GLY A 41 -5.86 2.13 -11.20
CA GLY A 41 -4.75 1.78 -12.08
C GLY A 41 -3.47 1.60 -11.29
N GLU A 42 -2.45 1.00 -11.89
CA GLU A 42 -1.14 0.81 -11.27
C GLU A 42 -0.44 2.13 -10.91
N ASN A 43 0.63 2.06 -10.11
CA ASN A 43 1.48 3.21 -9.87
C ASN A 43 2.14 3.64 -11.18
N GLY A 44 2.11 4.95 -11.47
CA GLY A 44 2.54 5.47 -12.76
C GLY A 44 1.49 5.38 -13.88
N ALA A 45 0.29 4.87 -13.63
CA ALA A 45 -0.79 4.80 -14.64
C ALA A 45 -1.33 6.17 -15.09
N GLY A 46 -0.93 7.27 -14.43
CA GLY A 46 -1.36 8.63 -14.77
C GLY A 46 -2.44 9.22 -13.87
N LYS A 47 -2.94 8.49 -12.85
CA LYS A 47 -4.02 8.93 -11.94
C LYS A 47 -3.73 10.30 -11.32
N SER A 48 -2.63 10.41 -10.60
CA SER A 48 -2.26 11.68 -9.93
C SER A 48 -1.98 12.81 -10.92
N THR A 49 -1.49 12.49 -12.14
CA THR A 49 -1.31 13.50 -13.20
C THR A 49 -2.66 14.00 -13.71
N LEU A 50 -3.65 13.12 -13.92
CA LEU A 50 -5.00 13.50 -14.32
C LEU A 50 -5.64 14.43 -13.28
N ILE A 51 -5.49 14.11 -12.00
CA ILE A 51 -5.97 14.95 -10.90
C ILE A 51 -5.23 16.27 -10.83
N LYS A 52 -3.90 16.30 -11.00
CA LYS A 52 -3.12 17.55 -11.05
C LYS A 52 -3.56 18.46 -12.19
N VAL A 53 -3.97 17.90 -13.32
CA VAL A 53 -4.55 18.65 -14.45
C VAL A 53 -5.92 19.20 -14.03
N LEU A 54 -6.82 18.39 -13.45
CA LEU A 54 -8.15 18.81 -13.02
C LEU A 54 -8.11 19.84 -11.88
N THR A 55 -7.07 19.80 -11.05
CA THR A 55 -6.88 20.76 -9.93
C THR A 55 -6.02 21.96 -10.28
N GLY A 56 -5.54 22.07 -11.52
CA GLY A 56 -4.73 23.21 -11.99
C GLY A 56 -3.32 23.29 -11.39
N VAL A 57 -2.83 22.20 -10.76
CA VAL A 57 -1.42 22.06 -10.34
C VAL A 57 -0.53 21.88 -11.57
N GLU A 58 -1.01 21.11 -12.54
CA GLU A 58 -0.37 20.91 -13.84
C GLU A 58 -1.31 21.41 -14.96
N ARG A 59 -0.72 21.92 -16.02
CA ARG A 59 -1.49 22.27 -17.22
C ARG A 59 -1.41 21.12 -18.23
N GLN A 60 -2.56 20.76 -18.83
CA GLN A 60 -2.58 19.82 -19.95
C GLN A 60 -1.84 20.40 -21.18
N ASP A 61 -1.20 19.52 -21.94
CA ASP A 61 -0.53 19.89 -23.19
C ASP A 61 -1.53 20.00 -24.34
N LYS A 62 -2.58 19.12 -24.32
CA LYS A 62 -3.72 19.11 -25.25
C LYS A 62 -4.96 18.61 -24.54
N GLY A 63 -6.12 18.81 -25.16
CA GLY A 63 -7.43 18.40 -24.68
C GLY A 63 -8.21 19.53 -24.05
N THR A 64 -9.46 19.26 -23.72
CA THR A 64 -10.41 20.24 -23.18
C THR A 64 -11.01 19.73 -21.86
N ILE A 65 -11.37 20.66 -20.99
CA ILE A 65 -12.07 20.39 -19.73
C ILE A 65 -13.35 21.19 -19.72
N THR A 66 -14.48 20.53 -19.48
CA THR A 66 -15.77 21.20 -19.32
C THR A 66 -16.33 20.97 -17.92
N LEU A 67 -16.99 21.99 -17.36
CA LEU A 67 -17.72 21.92 -16.10
C LEU A 67 -19.15 22.41 -16.35
N ASP A 68 -20.16 21.56 -16.04
CA ASP A 68 -21.58 21.82 -16.41
C ASP A 68 -21.76 22.17 -17.87
N GLY A 69 -21.06 21.48 -18.77
CA GLY A 69 -21.14 21.70 -20.21
C GLY A 69 -20.47 23.00 -20.72
N LYS A 70 -19.77 23.75 -19.85
CA LYS A 70 -19.02 24.93 -20.23
C LYS A 70 -17.54 24.61 -20.22
N GLU A 71 -16.84 24.94 -21.29
CA GLU A 71 -15.40 24.79 -21.34
C GLU A 71 -14.74 25.73 -20.30
N ILE A 72 -13.83 25.18 -19.51
CA ILE A 72 -13.11 25.89 -18.48
C ILE A 72 -11.60 25.77 -18.69
N PHE A 73 -10.88 26.77 -18.25
CA PHE A 73 -9.42 26.76 -18.23
C PHE A 73 -8.92 26.98 -16.80
N ILE A 74 -8.42 25.91 -16.18
CA ILE A 74 -7.99 25.96 -14.78
C ILE A 74 -6.56 26.50 -14.71
N LYS A 75 -6.38 27.66 -14.06
CA LYS A 75 -5.12 28.41 -14.03
C LYS A 75 -4.24 28.08 -12.83
N SER A 76 -4.84 27.64 -11.74
CA SER A 76 -4.16 27.38 -10.46
C SER A 76 -5.07 26.56 -9.55
N PRO A 77 -4.53 25.96 -8.48
CA PRO A 77 -5.33 25.27 -7.47
C PRO A 77 -6.40 26.16 -6.81
N GLN A 78 -6.08 27.43 -6.58
CA GLN A 78 -7.07 28.39 -6.06
C GLN A 78 -8.23 28.58 -7.03
N HIS A 79 -7.95 28.71 -8.33
CA HIS A 79 -9.00 28.82 -9.34
C HIS A 79 -9.86 27.55 -9.44
N ALA A 80 -9.27 26.35 -9.26
CA ALA A 80 -10.04 25.11 -9.17
C ALA A 80 -10.99 25.15 -7.98
N GLN A 81 -10.53 25.62 -6.82
CA GLN A 81 -11.37 25.79 -5.63
C GLN A 81 -12.50 26.79 -5.87
N ASP A 82 -12.24 27.90 -6.53
CA ASP A 82 -13.26 28.91 -6.87
C ASP A 82 -14.33 28.34 -7.83
N LEU A 83 -13.96 27.34 -8.64
CA LEU A 83 -14.88 26.58 -9.51
C LEU A 83 -15.60 25.44 -8.76
N GLY A 84 -15.32 25.25 -7.49
CA GLY A 84 -15.95 24.21 -6.65
C GLY A 84 -15.25 22.84 -6.68
N ILE A 85 -13.98 22.77 -7.10
CA ILE A 85 -13.17 21.54 -7.12
C ILE A 85 -12.22 21.59 -5.92
N SER A 86 -12.45 20.70 -4.94
CA SER A 86 -11.64 20.60 -3.72
C SER A 86 -10.91 19.27 -3.67
N THR A 87 -9.70 19.25 -3.12
CA THR A 87 -8.83 18.06 -3.08
C THR A 87 -8.27 17.84 -1.70
N VAL A 88 -8.30 16.59 -1.25
CA VAL A 88 -7.54 16.07 -0.12
C VAL A 88 -6.48 15.12 -0.70
N TYR A 89 -5.22 15.52 -0.58
CA TYR A 89 -4.09 14.74 -1.09
C TYR A 89 -3.67 13.65 -0.11
N GLN A 90 -2.96 12.63 -0.60
CA GLN A 90 -2.42 11.51 0.18
C GLN A 90 -1.54 11.99 1.36
N GLU A 91 -0.64 12.94 1.10
CA GLU A 91 0.08 13.63 2.19
C GLU A 91 -0.81 14.75 2.72
N ILE A 92 -1.37 14.54 3.90
CA ILE A 92 -2.26 15.50 4.56
C ILE A 92 -1.44 16.68 5.03
N ASN A 93 -1.46 17.79 4.27
CA ASN A 93 -0.79 19.03 4.64
C ASN A 93 -1.55 19.75 5.78
N LEU A 94 -1.44 19.21 7.00
CA LEU A 94 -2.04 19.75 8.21
C LEU A 94 -0.95 20.25 9.17
N CYS A 95 -1.27 21.29 9.91
CA CYS A 95 -0.41 21.84 10.95
C CYS A 95 -0.78 21.19 12.29
N LEU A 96 -0.12 20.09 12.67
CA LEU A 96 -0.46 19.30 13.86
C LEU A 96 -0.36 20.08 15.17
N ASN A 97 0.44 21.14 15.21
CA ASN A 97 0.60 22.05 16.35
C ASN A 97 -0.48 23.13 16.45
N LEU A 98 -1.33 23.27 15.45
CA LEU A 98 -2.48 24.18 15.47
C LEU A 98 -3.74 23.42 15.91
N THR A 99 -4.75 24.18 16.34
CA THR A 99 -6.05 23.60 16.72
C THR A 99 -6.80 23.06 15.49
N VAL A 100 -7.80 22.23 15.76
CA VAL A 100 -8.70 21.71 14.70
C VAL A 100 -9.36 22.87 13.96
N ALA A 101 -9.86 23.88 14.66
CA ALA A 101 -10.51 25.05 14.05
C ALA A 101 -9.56 25.85 13.17
N GLU A 102 -8.30 26.05 13.60
CA GLU A 102 -7.26 26.71 12.78
C GLU A 102 -6.96 25.93 11.52
N ASN A 103 -6.82 24.61 11.62
CA ASN A 103 -6.57 23.77 10.44
C ASN A 103 -7.73 23.81 9.42
N ILE A 104 -8.97 23.79 9.87
CA ILE A 104 -10.14 23.85 8.99
C ILE A 104 -10.25 25.19 8.27
N LEU A 105 -9.98 26.30 8.98
CA LEU A 105 -10.19 27.66 8.47
C LEU A 105 -8.91 28.39 8.08
N ILE A 106 -7.79 27.70 7.96
CA ILE A 106 -6.48 28.27 7.60
C ILE A 106 -6.57 29.05 6.30
N GLY A 107 -6.11 30.32 6.34
CA GLY A 107 -6.19 31.24 5.21
C GLY A 107 -7.57 31.89 4.98
N ARG A 108 -8.58 31.52 5.80
CA ARG A 108 -9.98 32.02 5.73
C ARG A 108 -10.52 32.39 7.10
N GLU A 109 -9.63 32.73 8.01
CA GLU A 109 -9.96 33.07 9.38
C GLU A 109 -10.96 34.25 9.41
N PRO A 110 -12.11 34.10 10.10
CA PRO A 110 -13.02 35.23 10.25
C PRO A 110 -12.34 36.35 11.07
N LYS A 111 -12.43 37.56 10.53
CA LYS A 111 -11.78 38.74 11.14
C LYS A 111 -12.81 39.73 11.64
N LYS A 112 -12.58 40.23 12.84
CA LYS A 112 -13.33 41.36 13.44
C LYS A 112 -12.34 42.43 13.89
N TRP A 113 -12.50 43.64 13.41
CA TRP A 113 -11.61 44.78 13.73
C TRP A 113 -10.13 44.49 13.37
N GLY A 114 -9.88 43.76 12.27
CA GLY A 114 -8.53 43.39 11.83
C GLY A 114 -7.84 42.27 12.63
N ARG A 115 -8.53 41.68 13.62
CA ARG A 115 -8.04 40.52 14.40
C ARG A 115 -8.89 39.31 14.15
N ILE A 116 -8.32 38.09 14.36
CA ILE A 116 -9.06 36.84 14.25
C ILE A 116 -10.18 36.79 15.27
N ASP A 117 -11.40 36.48 14.79
CA ASP A 117 -12.55 36.23 15.65
C ASP A 117 -12.63 34.74 16.00
N TRP A 118 -11.94 34.37 17.05
CA TRP A 118 -11.84 33.00 17.57
C TRP A 118 -13.19 32.37 17.86
N LYS A 119 -14.14 33.14 18.37
CA LYS A 119 -15.47 32.64 18.69
C LYS A 119 -16.22 32.24 17.45
N THR A 120 -16.22 33.07 16.43
CA THR A 120 -16.84 32.79 15.14
C THR A 120 -16.13 31.64 14.47
N MET A 121 -14.80 31.59 14.50
CA MET A 121 -13.96 30.51 13.92
C MET A 121 -14.31 29.16 14.55
N ASN A 122 -14.30 29.03 15.86
CA ASN A 122 -14.63 27.79 16.57
C ASN A 122 -16.09 27.36 16.32
N THR A 123 -17.03 28.31 16.24
CA THR A 123 -18.42 28.00 15.96
C THR A 123 -18.58 27.44 14.55
N ARG A 124 -17.94 28.06 13.56
CA ARG A 124 -17.98 27.63 12.17
C ARG A 124 -17.34 26.24 11.99
N ALA A 125 -16.17 26.00 12.60
CA ALA A 125 -15.52 24.69 12.57
C ALA A 125 -16.40 23.58 13.16
N ARG A 126 -17.06 23.83 14.31
CA ARG A 126 -18.03 22.87 14.90
C ARG A 126 -19.21 22.59 13.97
N GLN A 127 -19.74 23.62 13.31
CA GLN A 127 -20.84 23.45 12.36
C GLN A 127 -20.47 22.57 11.19
N ILE A 128 -19.28 22.75 10.61
CA ILE A 128 -18.77 21.94 9.49
C ILE A 128 -18.60 20.48 9.95
N LEU A 129 -17.93 20.24 11.07
CA LEU A 129 -17.72 18.88 11.60
C LEU A 129 -19.03 18.20 11.97
N LYS A 130 -19.96 18.94 12.60
CA LYS A 130 -21.32 18.42 12.88
C LYS A 130 -22.07 18.06 11.60
N GLY A 131 -21.86 18.83 10.52
CA GLY A 131 -22.32 18.49 9.17
C GLY A 131 -21.78 17.16 8.68
N LEU A 132 -20.63 16.72 9.11
CA LEU A 132 -20.00 15.43 8.80
C LEU A 132 -20.34 14.34 9.84
N ALA A 133 -21.19 14.62 10.83
CA ALA A 133 -21.49 13.77 11.98
C ALA A 133 -20.26 13.47 12.88
N ILE A 134 -19.32 14.42 12.95
CA ILE A 134 -18.11 14.34 13.76
C ILE A 134 -18.25 15.27 14.96
N ASP A 135 -18.05 14.73 16.16
CA ASP A 135 -18.10 15.48 17.42
C ASP A 135 -16.73 15.43 18.12
N ILE A 136 -15.91 16.46 17.89
CA ILE A 136 -14.60 16.65 18.54
C ILE A 136 -14.44 18.09 19.03
N ASP A 137 -13.57 18.29 20.01
CA ASP A 137 -13.26 19.64 20.50
C ASP A 137 -12.34 20.38 19.52
N VAL A 138 -12.91 21.34 18.80
CA VAL A 138 -12.20 22.12 17.78
C VAL A 138 -11.11 23.04 18.35
N THR A 139 -11.04 23.21 19.69
CA THR A 139 -10.03 24.03 20.33
C THR A 139 -8.76 23.26 20.75
N GLN A 140 -8.80 21.94 20.67
CA GLN A 140 -7.65 21.09 20.91
C GLN A 140 -6.70 21.08 19.70
N THR A 141 -5.41 20.81 19.94
CA THR A 141 -4.42 20.67 18.90
C THR A 141 -4.73 19.44 18.04
N LEU A 142 -4.62 19.57 16.72
CA LEU A 142 -4.95 18.49 15.79
C LEU A 142 -4.05 17.26 15.97
N GLY A 143 -2.79 17.43 16.38
CA GLY A 143 -1.87 16.33 16.66
C GLY A 143 -2.25 15.44 17.85
N SER A 144 -3.21 15.84 18.69
CA SER A 144 -3.74 15.00 19.79
C SER A 144 -4.81 13.99 19.33
N TYR A 145 -5.26 14.09 18.08
CA TYR A 145 -6.29 13.22 17.52
C TYR A 145 -5.68 12.11 16.66
N SER A 146 -6.43 11.02 16.47
CA SER A 146 -6.03 9.92 15.57
C SER A 146 -5.86 10.39 14.13
N VAL A 147 -5.13 9.60 13.31
CA VAL A 147 -4.93 9.90 11.90
C VAL A 147 -6.28 10.01 11.17
N ALA A 148 -7.27 9.20 11.53
CA ALA A 148 -8.62 9.28 10.97
C ALA A 148 -9.27 10.65 11.25
N MET A 149 -9.18 11.15 12.49
CA MET A 149 -9.73 12.46 12.81
C MET A 149 -8.98 13.59 12.12
N GLN A 150 -7.66 13.45 11.93
CA GLN A 150 -6.88 14.38 11.12
C GLN A 150 -7.35 14.37 9.66
N GLN A 151 -7.63 13.20 9.11
CA GLN A 151 -8.21 13.04 7.75
C GLN A 151 -9.59 13.73 7.66
N MET A 152 -10.45 13.54 8.66
CA MET A 152 -11.76 14.19 8.71
C MET A 152 -11.64 15.73 8.80
N ALA A 153 -10.64 16.24 9.51
CA ALA A 153 -10.36 17.68 9.55
C ALA A 153 -9.89 18.21 8.19
N ALA A 154 -9.11 17.42 7.42
CA ALA A 154 -8.73 17.78 6.06
C ALA A 154 -9.93 17.83 5.11
N ILE A 155 -10.85 16.86 5.21
CA ILE A 155 -12.11 16.86 4.46
C ILE A 155 -12.96 18.08 4.87
N ALA A 156 -13.10 18.35 6.17
CA ALA A 156 -13.83 19.51 6.67
C ALA A 156 -13.26 20.83 6.11
N ARG A 157 -11.92 20.95 6.02
CA ARG A 157 -11.23 22.08 5.39
C ARG A 157 -11.56 22.20 3.90
N ALA A 158 -11.59 21.07 3.19
CA ALA A 158 -11.92 21.04 1.78
C ALA A 158 -13.38 21.46 1.51
N LEU A 159 -14.30 21.14 2.42
CA LEU A 159 -15.72 21.47 2.35
C LEU A 159 -16.06 22.88 2.84
N GLU A 160 -15.16 23.51 3.61
CA GLU A 160 -15.32 24.88 4.06
C GLU A 160 -15.49 25.87 2.92
N ILE A 161 -15.02 25.50 1.73
CA ILE A 161 -15.26 26.21 0.50
C ILE A 161 -16.75 26.13 0.17
N SER A 162 -17.47 27.23 0.34
CA SER A 162 -18.95 27.29 0.22
C SER A 162 -19.50 26.93 -1.16
N SER A 163 -18.65 26.71 -2.16
CA SER A 163 -18.99 26.32 -3.52
C SER A 163 -18.51 24.92 -3.88
N ALA A 164 -18.02 24.11 -2.92
CA ALA A 164 -17.49 22.78 -3.20
C ALA A 164 -18.60 21.87 -3.79
N ARG A 165 -18.40 21.39 -4.99
CA ARG A 165 -19.29 20.50 -5.74
C ARG A 165 -18.62 19.19 -6.09
N ILE A 166 -17.29 19.21 -6.12
CA ILE A 166 -16.43 18.07 -6.42
C ILE A 166 -15.42 17.94 -5.30
N LEU A 167 -15.34 16.75 -4.71
CA LEU A 167 -14.36 16.40 -3.72
C LEU A 167 -13.46 15.30 -4.29
N ILE A 168 -12.17 15.54 -4.30
CA ILE A 168 -11.16 14.57 -4.73
C ILE A 168 -10.45 14.05 -3.48
N LEU A 169 -10.44 12.73 -3.31
CA LEU A 169 -9.81 12.02 -2.22
C LEU A 169 -8.71 11.12 -2.81
N ASP A 170 -7.46 11.46 -2.55
CA ASP A 170 -6.30 10.72 -3.05
C ASP A 170 -5.73 9.81 -1.95
N GLU A 171 -5.97 8.49 -2.06
CA GLU A 171 -5.60 7.43 -1.11
C GLU A 171 -5.98 7.74 0.36
N PRO A 172 -7.22 8.15 0.65
CA PRO A 172 -7.57 8.65 1.97
C PRO A 172 -7.59 7.58 3.07
N THR A 173 -7.53 6.31 2.71
CA THR A 173 -7.63 5.15 3.62
C THR A 173 -6.30 4.46 3.91
N SER A 174 -5.21 4.91 3.31
CA SER A 174 -3.90 4.24 3.38
C SER A 174 -3.33 4.08 4.80
N SER A 175 -3.79 4.87 5.75
CA SER A 175 -3.34 4.87 7.15
C SER A 175 -4.49 4.68 8.15
N LEU A 176 -5.65 4.22 7.69
CA LEU A 176 -6.85 4.00 8.50
C LEU A 176 -7.06 2.52 8.78
N ASP A 177 -7.61 2.21 9.94
CA ASP A 177 -8.11 0.88 10.23
C ASP A 177 -9.49 0.64 9.58
N SER A 178 -10.05 -0.57 9.72
CA SER A 178 -11.34 -0.94 9.13
C SER A 178 -12.49 -0.07 9.64
N HIS A 179 -12.54 0.17 10.96
CA HIS A 179 -13.60 0.98 11.57
C HIS A 179 -13.51 2.45 11.14
N GLU A 180 -12.31 2.99 11.09
CA GLU A 180 -12.04 4.36 10.61
C GLU A 180 -12.39 4.51 9.11
N THR A 181 -12.12 3.48 8.33
CA THR A 181 -12.49 3.41 6.90
C THR A 181 -14.01 3.44 6.72
N ASP A 182 -14.76 2.66 7.52
CA ASP A 182 -16.23 2.65 7.49
C ASP A 182 -16.82 4.03 7.82
N GLN A 183 -16.23 4.73 8.79
CA GLN A 183 -16.62 6.10 9.13
C GLN A 183 -16.42 7.06 7.95
N LEU A 184 -15.28 6.98 7.27
CA LEU A 184 -14.99 7.77 6.07
C LEU A 184 -16.01 7.48 4.95
N PHE A 185 -16.33 6.21 4.71
CA PHE A 185 -17.33 5.83 3.70
C PHE A 185 -18.72 6.32 4.07
N GLY A 186 -19.08 6.33 5.34
CA GLY A 186 -20.30 6.96 5.83
C GLY A 186 -20.37 8.46 5.47
N VAL A 187 -19.27 9.18 5.65
CA VAL A 187 -19.16 10.60 5.26
C VAL A 187 -19.26 10.76 3.75
N MET A 188 -18.57 9.94 2.95
CA MET A 188 -18.64 10.00 1.49
C MET A 188 -20.06 9.75 0.96
N ARG A 189 -20.75 8.71 1.48
CA ARG A 189 -22.14 8.42 1.10
C ARG A 189 -23.09 9.57 1.46
N LYS A 190 -22.87 10.22 2.62
CA LYS A 190 -23.64 11.40 3.02
C LYS A 190 -23.44 12.56 2.06
N LEU A 191 -22.19 12.93 1.77
CA LEU A 191 -21.85 14.02 0.86
C LEU A 191 -22.41 13.79 -0.56
N LYS A 192 -22.33 12.55 -1.05
CA LYS A 192 -22.97 12.15 -2.31
C LYS A 192 -24.48 12.39 -2.29
N ASN A 193 -25.17 11.99 -1.21
CA ASN A 193 -26.61 12.18 -1.07
C ASN A 193 -27.01 13.68 -0.98
N GLU A 194 -26.09 14.53 -0.51
CA GLU A 194 -26.23 15.99 -0.50
C GLU A 194 -25.92 16.64 -1.87
N GLY A 195 -25.62 15.82 -2.90
CA GLY A 195 -25.44 16.30 -4.28
C GLY A 195 -23.97 16.45 -4.70
N MET A 196 -23.00 16.13 -3.85
CA MET A 196 -21.57 16.24 -4.16
C MET A 196 -21.12 15.09 -5.07
N ALA A 197 -20.27 15.39 -6.04
CA ALA A 197 -19.55 14.40 -6.82
C ALA A 197 -18.18 14.13 -6.16
N ILE A 198 -17.80 12.86 -6.04
CA ILE A 198 -16.56 12.47 -5.35
C ILE A 198 -15.70 11.66 -6.31
N ILE A 199 -14.44 12.06 -6.49
CA ILE A 199 -13.41 11.23 -7.14
C ILE A 199 -12.61 10.55 -6.04
N PHE A 200 -12.66 9.23 -6.01
CA PHE A 200 -12.01 8.40 -5.02
C PHE A 200 -10.86 7.62 -5.65
N ILE A 201 -9.63 7.93 -5.26
CA ILE A 201 -8.44 7.25 -5.76
C ILE A 201 -7.98 6.30 -4.67
N THR A 202 -7.88 5.03 -5.01
CA THR A 202 -7.38 3.98 -4.12
C THR A 202 -6.78 2.83 -4.92
N HIS A 203 -5.92 2.08 -4.29
CA HIS A 203 -5.42 0.80 -4.80
C HIS A 203 -6.08 -0.40 -4.09
N PHE A 204 -6.91 -0.16 -3.07
CA PHE A 204 -7.67 -1.19 -2.35
C PHE A 204 -8.98 -1.48 -3.07
N LEU A 205 -9.02 -2.60 -3.79
CA LEU A 205 -10.17 -2.94 -4.64
C LEU A 205 -11.45 -3.19 -3.84
N ASP A 206 -11.36 -3.78 -2.63
CA ASP A 206 -12.53 -4.00 -1.75
C ASP A 206 -13.26 -2.69 -1.48
N GLN A 207 -12.51 -1.65 -1.18
CA GLN A 207 -13.03 -0.31 -0.92
C GLN A 207 -13.74 0.28 -2.15
N VAL A 208 -13.21 0.00 -3.35
CA VAL A 208 -13.86 0.44 -4.61
C VAL A 208 -15.23 -0.19 -4.74
N TYR A 209 -15.32 -1.52 -4.52
CA TYR A 209 -16.61 -2.23 -4.63
C TYR A 209 -17.59 -1.87 -3.53
N GLU A 210 -17.11 -1.43 -2.38
CA GLU A 210 -17.95 -1.03 -1.26
C GLU A 210 -18.62 0.32 -1.45
N VAL A 211 -17.90 1.31 -2.02
CA VAL A 211 -18.38 2.70 -1.96
C VAL A 211 -18.60 3.36 -3.34
N ALA A 212 -17.93 2.87 -4.40
CA ALA A 212 -17.97 3.54 -5.70
C ALA A 212 -19.17 3.10 -6.57
N ASP A 213 -19.74 4.04 -7.31
CA ASP A 213 -20.78 3.78 -8.32
C ASP A 213 -20.19 3.40 -9.67
N SER A 214 -19.10 4.07 -10.04
CA SER A 214 -18.40 3.88 -11.32
C SER A 214 -16.90 3.81 -11.11
N ILE A 215 -16.23 3.14 -12.05
CA ILE A 215 -14.80 2.93 -12.03
C ILE A 215 -14.19 3.36 -13.36
N THR A 216 -13.22 4.26 -13.35
CA THR A 216 -12.36 4.53 -14.50
C THR A 216 -11.00 3.87 -14.29
N VAL A 217 -10.57 3.07 -15.25
CA VAL A 217 -9.29 2.36 -15.23
C VAL A 217 -8.31 3.09 -16.14
N LEU A 218 -7.18 3.52 -15.57
CA LEU A 218 -6.03 4.03 -16.31
C LEU A 218 -4.89 3.01 -16.32
N ARG A 219 -4.16 2.93 -17.42
CA ARG A 219 -2.96 2.10 -17.56
C ARG A 219 -1.96 2.74 -18.50
N ASN A 220 -0.70 2.89 -18.04
CA ASN A 220 0.39 3.48 -18.84
C ASN A 220 0.02 4.83 -19.48
N GLY A 221 -0.66 5.69 -18.73
CA GLY A 221 -1.08 7.02 -19.20
C GLY A 221 -2.28 7.02 -20.16
N LYS A 222 -2.97 5.89 -20.36
CA LYS A 222 -4.12 5.77 -21.28
C LYS A 222 -5.36 5.31 -20.55
N LEU A 223 -6.52 5.70 -21.08
CA LEU A 223 -7.81 5.16 -20.64
C LEU A 223 -7.98 3.72 -21.12
N VAL A 224 -8.23 2.79 -20.19
CA VAL A 224 -8.66 1.41 -20.51
C VAL A 224 -10.17 1.35 -20.68
N GLY A 225 -10.91 2.04 -19.83
CA GLY A 225 -12.36 2.15 -19.91
C GLY A 225 -12.97 2.69 -18.62
N THR A 226 -14.27 3.03 -18.71
CA THR A 226 -15.12 3.42 -17.58
C THR A 226 -16.28 2.44 -17.44
N TYR A 227 -16.53 1.98 -16.22
CA TYR A 227 -17.46 0.89 -15.94
C TYR A 227 -18.36 1.24 -14.76
N VAL A 228 -19.57 0.69 -14.75
CA VAL A 228 -20.41 0.68 -13.56
C VAL A 228 -19.89 -0.38 -12.60
N THR A 229 -19.64 -0.03 -11.35
CA THR A 229 -18.99 -0.90 -10.36
C THR A 229 -19.72 -2.24 -10.21
N ALA A 230 -21.03 -2.22 -10.07
CA ALA A 230 -21.85 -3.41 -9.91
C ALA A 230 -21.84 -4.36 -11.13
N ALA A 231 -21.44 -3.87 -12.31
CA ALA A 231 -21.43 -4.64 -13.56
C ALA A 231 -20.03 -5.19 -13.90
N LEU A 232 -18.97 -4.77 -13.18
CA LEU A 232 -17.60 -5.18 -13.46
C LEU A 232 -17.12 -6.19 -12.42
N PRO A 233 -16.93 -7.49 -12.76
CA PRO A 233 -16.37 -8.46 -11.85
C PRO A 233 -14.94 -8.08 -11.39
N ARG A 234 -14.62 -8.35 -10.12
CA ARG A 234 -13.33 -7.99 -9.50
C ARG A 234 -12.13 -8.50 -10.30
N LEU A 235 -12.18 -9.76 -10.75
CA LEU A 235 -11.12 -10.37 -11.53
C LEU A 235 -10.91 -9.66 -12.89
N GLU A 236 -12.00 -9.22 -13.50
CA GLU A 236 -11.95 -8.46 -14.76
C GLU A 236 -11.34 -7.07 -14.53
N LEU A 237 -11.68 -6.39 -13.42
CA LEU A 237 -11.05 -5.12 -13.03
C LEU A 237 -9.54 -5.27 -12.88
N VAL A 238 -9.09 -6.29 -12.13
CA VAL A 238 -7.66 -6.60 -11.97
C VAL A 238 -6.98 -6.82 -13.33
N THR A 239 -7.60 -7.63 -14.19
CA THR A 239 -7.09 -7.89 -15.56
C THR A 239 -6.95 -6.60 -16.38
N LYS A 240 -7.93 -5.70 -16.29
CA LYS A 240 -7.91 -4.40 -16.99
C LYS A 240 -6.82 -3.47 -16.45
N MET A 241 -6.61 -3.46 -15.13
CA MET A 241 -5.58 -2.64 -14.48
C MET A 241 -4.17 -3.10 -14.84
N ILE A 242 -3.89 -4.41 -14.73
CA ILE A 242 -2.56 -4.99 -14.96
C ILE A 242 -2.29 -5.17 -16.46
N GLY A 243 -3.34 -5.41 -17.26
CA GLY A 243 -3.22 -5.66 -18.70
C GLY A 243 -2.65 -7.02 -19.06
N ARG A 244 -2.59 -7.93 -18.10
CA ARG A 244 -2.14 -9.32 -18.25
C ARG A 244 -3.34 -10.24 -18.11
N SER A 245 -3.33 -11.34 -18.86
CA SER A 245 -4.47 -12.24 -18.93
C SER A 245 -4.65 -13.07 -17.63
N LEU A 246 -5.85 -13.57 -17.41
CA LEU A 246 -6.22 -14.58 -16.40
C LEU A 246 -5.21 -15.76 -16.32
N THR A 247 -4.48 -16.04 -17.41
CA THR A 247 -3.47 -17.10 -17.48
C THR A 247 -2.34 -16.95 -16.47
N GLU A 248 -1.95 -15.75 -16.06
CA GLU A 248 -0.89 -15.58 -15.05
C GLU A 248 -1.37 -15.97 -13.63
N PHE A 249 -2.65 -15.75 -13.30
CA PHE A 249 -3.22 -16.24 -12.04
C PHE A 249 -3.40 -17.74 -12.02
N GLU A 250 -3.80 -18.33 -13.16
CA GLU A 250 -3.88 -19.78 -13.34
C GLU A 250 -2.48 -20.41 -13.27
N GLU A 251 -1.46 -19.77 -13.84
CA GLU A 251 -0.06 -20.20 -13.72
C GLU A 251 0.40 -20.22 -12.26
N MET A 252 0.10 -19.18 -11.44
CA MET A 252 0.48 -19.15 -10.03
C MET A 252 -0.18 -20.29 -9.25
N THR A 253 -1.45 -20.56 -9.49
CA THR A 253 -2.16 -21.68 -8.87
C THR A 253 -1.54 -23.02 -9.26
N LYS A 254 -1.18 -23.17 -10.54
CA LYS A 254 -0.50 -24.37 -11.04
C LYS A 254 0.89 -24.55 -10.43
N ILE A 255 1.69 -23.48 -10.36
CA ILE A 255 3.00 -23.46 -9.70
C ILE A 255 2.87 -23.89 -8.24
N LYS A 256 1.89 -23.32 -7.49
CA LYS A 256 1.63 -23.70 -6.10
C LYS A 256 1.28 -25.18 -5.95
N LEU A 257 0.41 -25.71 -6.80
CA LEU A 257 0.02 -27.13 -6.79
C LEU A 257 1.20 -28.07 -7.11
N GLU A 258 2.02 -27.71 -8.09
CA GLU A 258 3.21 -28.49 -8.47
C GLU A 258 4.29 -28.49 -7.37
N SER A 259 4.51 -27.33 -6.74
CA SER A 259 5.45 -27.19 -5.61
C SER A 259 4.97 -27.92 -4.36
N SER A 260 3.67 -27.92 -4.07
CA SER A 260 3.08 -28.64 -2.91
C SER A 260 3.40 -30.15 -2.93
N GLN A 261 3.48 -30.76 -4.12
CA GLN A 261 3.83 -32.18 -4.25
C GLN A 261 5.31 -32.48 -3.98
N ARG A 262 6.15 -31.47 -3.88
CA ARG A 262 7.60 -31.58 -3.69
C ARG A 262 8.06 -31.28 -2.25
N ILE A 263 7.13 -30.90 -1.35
CA ILE A 263 7.44 -30.61 0.05
C ILE A 263 7.68 -31.92 0.82
N THR A 264 8.76 -32.61 0.48
CA THR A 264 9.25 -33.81 1.22
C THR A 264 10.63 -33.58 1.81
N GLY A 265 11.08 -32.32 1.78
CA GLY A 265 12.45 -31.94 2.07
C GLY A 265 12.79 -31.90 3.57
N GLU A 266 14.09 -31.83 3.82
CA GLU A 266 14.68 -31.60 5.14
C GLU A 266 14.14 -30.31 5.77
N ALA A 267 13.89 -30.33 7.08
CA ALA A 267 13.55 -29.13 7.83
C ALA A 267 14.73 -28.14 7.81
N LEU A 268 14.53 -26.99 7.18
CA LEU A 268 15.54 -25.94 7.09
C LEU A 268 15.54 -25.03 8.31
N LEU A 269 14.38 -24.89 8.98
CA LEU A 269 14.23 -24.11 10.19
C LEU A 269 13.22 -24.82 11.12
N GLN A 270 13.56 -24.94 12.40
CA GLN A 270 12.73 -25.51 13.44
C GLN A 270 12.78 -24.63 14.67
N ALA A 271 11.64 -24.17 15.12
CA ALA A 271 11.43 -23.49 16.39
C ALA A 271 10.64 -24.42 17.30
N GLU A 272 11.14 -24.68 18.50
CA GLU A 272 10.52 -25.54 19.52
C GLU A 272 10.35 -24.74 20.80
N GLY A 273 9.10 -24.44 21.17
CA GLY A 273 8.75 -23.62 22.32
C GLY A 273 9.40 -22.22 22.28
N LEU A 274 9.68 -21.70 21.09
CA LEU A 274 10.35 -20.41 20.90
C LEU A 274 9.40 -19.27 21.30
N GLY A 275 9.83 -18.42 22.24
CA GLY A 275 9.00 -17.32 22.72
C GLY A 275 9.82 -16.15 23.22
N HIS A 276 9.17 -14.98 23.32
CA HIS A 276 9.73 -13.75 23.86
C HIS A 276 8.73 -13.07 24.75
N LEU A 277 9.08 -12.89 26.00
CA LEU A 277 8.17 -12.43 27.06
C LEU A 277 7.53 -11.07 26.71
N GLY A 278 6.20 -11.03 26.72
CA GLY A 278 5.44 -9.82 26.39
C GLY A 278 5.34 -9.49 24.90
N ALA A 279 5.99 -10.25 24.02
CA ALA A 279 5.98 -10.05 22.58
C ALA A 279 5.27 -11.21 21.84
N ILE A 280 5.63 -12.45 22.13
CA ILE A 280 5.01 -13.65 21.55
C ILE A 280 5.09 -14.82 22.51
N GLU A 281 3.97 -15.53 22.73
CA GLU A 281 3.91 -16.74 23.52
C GLU A 281 4.72 -17.87 22.87
N PRO A 282 5.21 -18.85 23.65
CA PRO A 282 5.99 -19.95 23.12
C PRO A 282 5.27 -20.71 22.01
N PHE A 283 5.91 -20.86 20.86
CA PHE A 283 5.35 -21.54 19.69
C PHE A 283 6.31 -22.54 19.08
N ASP A 284 5.73 -23.54 18.40
CA ASP A 284 6.44 -24.48 17.55
C ASP A 284 6.19 -24.14 16.09
N LEU A 285 7.26 -24.13 15.27
CA LEU A 285 7.19 -23.92 13.84
C LEU A 285 8.27 -24.70 13.12
N GLU A 286 7.90 -25.50 12.15
CA GLU A 286 8.82 -26.20 11.26
C GLU A 286 8.64 -25.69 9.84
N LEU A 287 9.74 -25.33 9.16
CA LEU A 287 9.76 -24.85 7.79
C LEU A 287 10.67 -25.73 6.93
N ARG A 288 10.13 -26.32 5.87
CA ARG A 288 10.82 -27.30 5.03
C ARG A 288 11.33 -26.69 3.73
N ALA A 289 12.31 -27.35 3.12
CA ALA A 289 12.80 -26.96 1.79
C ALA A 289 11.65 -27.03 0.76
N GLY A 290 11.52 -25.97 -0.05
CA GLY A 290 10.45 -25.87 -1.05
C GLY A 290 9.10 -25.42 -0.48
N GLU A 291 9.04 -25.05 0.80
CA GLU A 291 7.80 -24.67 1.46
C GLU A 291 7.65 -23.14 1.59
N VAL A 292 6.44 -22.65 1.39
CA VAL A 292 6.02 -21.30 1.78
C VAL A 292 5.01 -21.42 2.91
N ILE A 293 5.34 -20.90 4.10
CA ILE A 293 4.41 -20.75 5.21
C ILE A 293 3.87 -19.33 5.22
N GLY A 294 2.56 -19.18 5.25
CA GLY A 294 1.88 -17.92 5.47
C GLY A 294 1.60 -17.68 6.95
N LEU A 295 1.86 -16.48 7.45
CA LEU A 295 1.40 -16.06 8.76
C LEU A 295 0.20 -15.12 8.62
N ALA A 296 -0.95 -15.54 9.15
CA ALA A 296 -2.20 -14.78 9.14
C ALA A 296 -2.58 -14.34 10.56
N GLY A 297 -3.18 -13.14 10.68
CA GLY A 297 -3.62 -12.58 11.96
C GLY A 297 -3.84 -11.08 11.87
N LEU A 298 -4.55 -10.51 12.84
CA LEU A 298 -4.75 -9.06 12.92
C LEU A 298 -3.45 -8.31 13.24
N LEU A 299 -3.46 -6.99 13.08
CA LEU A 299 -2.35 -6.13 13.49
C LEU A 299 -2.06 -6.33 14.98
N GLY A 300 -0.79 -6.51 15.33
CA GLY A 300 -0.37 -6.81 16.72
C GLY A 300 -0.59 -8.27 17.17
N SER A 301 -0.90 -9.18 16.25
CA SER A 301 -1.08 -10.61 16.59
C SER A 301 0.23 -11.38 16.83
N GLY A 302 1.41 -10.78 16.61
CA GLY A 302 2.70 -11.42 16.84
C GLY A 302 3.45 -11.85 15.57
N ARG A 303 2.96 -11.49 14.38
CA ARG A 303 3.57 -11.90 13.09
C ARG A 303 4.99 -11.37 12.91
N THR A 304 5.18 -10.07 13.10
CA THR A 304 6.48 -9.39 12.99
C THR A 304 7.45 -9.84 14.09
N GLU A 305 6.94 -10.09 15.28
CA GLU A 305 7.70 -10.62 16.41
C GLU A 305 8.26 -12.03 16.12
N ILE A 306 7.46 -12.90 15.48
CA ILE A 306 7.95 -14.20 14.99
C ILE A 306 9.06 -13.98 13.95
N ALA A 307 8.86 -13.09 12.97
CA ALA A 307 9.90 -12.80 11.97
C ALA A 307 11.21 -12.32 12.61
N GLY A 308 11.12 -11.43 13.62
CA GLY A 308 12.24 -10.92 14.39
C GLY A 308 13.00 -12.01 15.14
N LEU A 309 12.30 -12.92 15.81
CA LEU A 309 12.88 -14.08 16.51
C LEU A 309 13.56 -15.05 15.54
N LEU A 310 12.91 -15.43 14.46
CA LEU A 310 13.46 -16.37 13.46
C LEU A 310 14.69 -15.82 12.76
N PHE A 311 14.77 -14.50 12.55
CA PHE A 311 15.95 -13.84 11.98
C PHE A 311 16.99 -13.47 13.02
N GLY A 312 16.64 -13.40 14.30
CA GLY A 312 17.55 -13.06 15.38
C GLY A 312 17.79 -11.56 15.54
N VAL A 313 16.82 -10.72 15.16
CA VAL A 313 16.73 -9.32 15.61
C VAL A 313 16.45 -9.34 17.10
N ASP A 314 15.48 -10.15 17.51
CA ASP A 314 15.11 -10.36 18.90
C ASP A 314 15.72 -11.64 19.43
N LYS A 315 15.96 -11.69 20.76
CA LYS A 315 16.47 -12.87 21.46
C LYS A 315 15.29 -13.56 22.14
N PRO A 316 15.15 -14.88 21.97
CA PRO A 316 14.12 -15.61 22.69
C PRO A 316 14.45 -15.70 24.19
N ASP A 317 13.39 -15.69 25.02
CA ASP A 317 13.48 -15.99 26.45
C ASP A 317 13.24 -17.47 26.74
N SER A 318 12.59 -18.18 25.79
CA SER A 318 12.29 -19.60 25.89
C SER A 318 12.50 -20.32 24.56
N GLY A 319 12.63 -21.64 24.66
CA GLY A 319 12.68 -22.54 23.51
C GLY A 319 14.04 -22.57 22.79
N THR A 320 14.02 -23.23 21.63
CA THR A 320 15.20 -23.41 20.79
C THR A 320 14.87 -23.14 19.34
N LEU A 321 15.84 -22.56 18.62
CA LEU A 321 15.80 -22.39 17.18
C LEU A 321 16.92 -23.21 16.55
N THR A 322 16.56 -24.04 15.57
CA THR A 322 17.51 -24.83 14.77
C THR A 322 17.42 -24.39 13.32
N VAL A 323 18.56 -24.11 12.69
CA VAL A 323 18.65 -23.75 11.27
C VAL A 323 19.60 -24.71 10.58
N ALA A 324 19.13 -25.38 9.52
CA ALA A 324 19.88 -26.39 8.78
C ALA A 324 20.52 -27.45 9.70
N GLY A 325 19.76 -27.98 10.67
CA GLY A 325 20.20 -28.99 11.64
C GLY A 325 21.16 -28.48 12.73
N LYS A 326 21.40 -27.16 12.82
CA LYS A 326 22.28 -26.57 13.85
C LYS A 326 21.53 -25.66 14.77
N VAL A 327 21.62 -25.93 16.08
CA VAL A 327 21.00 -25.08 17.11
C VAL A 327 21.62 -23.68 17.09
N VAL A 328 20.77 -22.68 17.07
CA VAL A 328 21.15 -21.26 17.10
C VAL A 328 21.46 -20.86 18.54
N ARG A 329 22.72 -20.53 18.81
CA ARG A 329 23.16 -20.02 20.12
C ARG A 329 23.41 -18.52 20.11
N ASN A 330 23.72 -17.95 18.95
CA ASN A 330 23.95 -16.52 18.77
C ASN A 330 22.84 -15.95 17.90
N PHE A 331 21.94 -15.20 18.50
CA PHE A 331 20.88 -14.47 17.86
C PHE A 331 21.41 -13.09 17.47
N SER A 332 21.68 -12.92 16.19
CA SER A 332 22.03 -11.63 15.59
C SER A 332 21.80 -11.67 14.07
N PRO A 333 21.43 -10.56 13.43
CA PRO A 333 21.24 -10.49 11.99
C PRO A 333 22.42 -11.04 11.18
N LEU A 334 23.65 -10.67 11.55
CA LEU A 334 24.85 -11.14 10.88
C LEU A 334 25.03 -12.67 10.99
N ALA A 335 24.73 -13.24 12.15
CA ALA A 335 24.80 -14.68 12.34
C ALA A 335 23.73 -15.41 11.50
N SER A 336 22.54 -14.84 11.35
CA SER A 336 21.47 -15.38 10.51
C SER A 336 21.79 -15.30 9.02
N ILE A 337 22.35 -14.19 8.56
CA ILE A 337 22.87 -14.07 7.19
C ILE A 337 23.89 -15.18 6.90
N ASN A 338 24.83 -15.43 7.80
CA ASN A 338 25.85 -16.46 7.64
C ASN A 338 25.29 -17.89 7.69
N ARG A 339 24.08 -18.08 8.26
CA ARG A 339 23.34 -19.36 8.24
C ARG A 339 22.45 -19.52 7.02
N GLY A 340 22.37 -18.49 6.16
CA GLY A 340 21.55 -18.48 4.97
C GLY A 340 20.09 -18.13 5.25
N VAL A 341 19.82 -17.28 6.25
CA VAL A 341 18.50 -16.71 6.53
C VAL A 341 18.51 -15.23 6.13
N GLY A 342 17.48 -14.79 5.41
CA GLY A 342 17.25 -13.39 5.03
C GLY A 342 15.92 -12.88 5.56
N LEU A 343 15.82 -11.57 5.84
CA LEU A 343 14.60 -10.92 6.32
C LEU A 343 14.31 -9.65 5.51
N CYS A 344 13.17 -9.63 4.85
CA CYS A 344 12.57 -8.42 4.29
C CYS A 344 11.64 -7.82 5.37
N PRO A 345 11.97 -6.68 5.98
CA PRO A 345 11.21 -6.13 7.10
C PRO A 345 9.91 -5.45 6.65
N GLU A 346 8.96 -5.27 7.58
CA GLU A 346 7.68 -4.58 7.36
C GLU A 346 7.89 -3.11 6.97
N ASP A 347 8.67 -2.36 7.78
CA ASP A 347 8.95 -0.95 7.46
C ASP A 347 10.12 -0.85 6.49
N ARG A 348 9.76 -0.71 5.20
CA ARG A 348 10.71 -0.53 4.11
C ARG A 348 11.63 0.67 4.32
N LYS A 349 11.12 1.78 4.85
CA LYS A 349 11.87 3.05 4.97
C LYS A 349 12.75 3.08 6.20
N ALA A 350 12.26 2.59 7.34
CA ALA A 350 13.02 2.59 8.58
C ALA A 350 14.07 1.48 8.61
N ASP A 351 13.71 0.26 8.22
CA ASP A 351 14.52 -0.94 8.43
C ASP A 351 14.95 -1.61 7.11
N GLY A 352 14.31 -1.26 6.00
CA GLY A 352 14.54 -1.92 4.73
C GLY A 352 15.64 -1.32 3.90
N ILE A 353 15.53 -0.07 3.46
CA ILE A 353 16.47 0.61 2.57
C ILE A 353 17.36 1.59 3.34
N VAL A 354 18.52 1.89 2.76
CA VAL A 354 19.36 3.00 3.20
C VAL A 354 19.22 4.09 2.15
N ASP A 355 18.41 5.11 2.43
CA ASP A 355 17.91 6.11 1.49
C ASP A 355 18.99 6.83 0.67
N ASP A 356 20.10 7.17 1.31
CA ASP A 356 21.20 7.91 0.69
C ASP A 356 22.18 7.04 -0.11
N LEU A 357 22.05 5.71 0.00
CA LEU A 357 22.85 4.77 -0.78
C LEU A 357 22.20 4.53 -2.16
N THR A 358 23.04 4.20 -3.12
CA THR A 358 22.61 3.81 -4.47
C THR A 358 21.90 2.46 -4.47
N VAL A 359 21.19 2.15 -5.56
CA VAL A 359 20.58 0.82 -5.82
C VAL A 359 21.63 -0.27 -5.67
N ARG A 360 22.83 -0.11 -6.30
CA ARG A 360 23.95 -1.04 -6.19
C ARG A 360 24.39 -1.25 -4.77
N GLU A 361 24.60 -0.18 -4.01
CA GLU A 361 25.06 -0.24 -2.62
C GLU A 361 24.03 -0.92 -1.72
N ASN A 362 22.76 -0.64 -1.89
CA ASN A 362 21.69 -1.32 -1.19
C ASN A 362 21.65 -2.83 -1.48
N ILE A 363 21.86 -3.24 -2.74
CA ILE A 363 21.81 -4.65 -3.14
C ILE A 363 22.98 -5.45 -2.52
N PHE A 364 24.20 -4.95 -2.59
CA PHE A 364 25.35 -5.74 -2.10
C PHE A 364 25.60 -5.63 -0.59
N LEU A 365 24.88 -4.78 0.14
CA LEU A 365 25.09 -4.49 1.55
C LEU A 365 25.17 -5.76 2.42
N ALA A 366 24.20 -6.66 2.28
CA ALA A 366 24.17 -7.92 3.05
C ALA A 366 25.29 -8.89 2.64
N VAL A 367 25.66 -8.92 1.37
CA VAL A 367 26.81 -9.70 0.88
C VAL A 367 28.11 -9.17 1.47
N GLN A 368 28.29 -7.86 1.52
CA GLN A 368 29.47 -7.24 2.15
C GLN A 368 29.51 -7.53 3.65
N ALA A 369 28.37 -7.46 4.35
CA ALA A 369 28.28 -7.78 5.77
C ALA A 369 28.71 -9.23 6.07
N SER A 370 28.29 -10.20 5.26
CA SER A 370 28.66 -11.61 5.42
C SER A 370 30.17 -11.87 5.17
N ARG A 371 30.80 -11.08 4.31
CA ARG A 371 32.22 -11.19 3.99
C ARG A 371 33.13 -10.55 5.06
N GLY A 372 32.57 -9.64 5.85
CA GLY A 372 33.28 -8.86 6.87
C GLY A 372 33.99 -7.63 6.30
N TRP A 373 34.47 -6.78 7.21
CA TRP A 373 35.01 -5.45 6.93
C TRP A 373 36.30 -5.43 6.09
N PHE A 374 37.09 -6.49 6.13
CA PHE A 374 38.39 -6.53 5.45
C PHE A 374 38.37 -7.15 4.05
N ARG A 375 37.21 -7.70 3.61
CA ARG A 375 37.05 -8.36 2.31
C ARG A 375 36.10 -7.61 1.40
N TYR A 376 36.48 -6.37 1.07
CA TYR A 376 35.66 -5.53 0.20
C TYR A 376 35.46 -6.16 -1.18
N LEU A 377 34.23 -6.03 -1.67
CA LEU A 377 33.91 -6.29 -3.05
C LEU A 377 34.49 -5.20 -3.94
N SER A 378 35.20 -5.58 -5.00
CA SER A 378 35.63 -4.61 -6.02
C SER A 378 34.41 -3.93 -6.67
N LYS A 379 34.57 -2.71 -7.18
CA LYS A 379 33.49 -2.00 -7.87
C LYS A 379 32.89 -2.86 -8.99
N GLN A 380 33.72 -3.55 -9.76
CA GLN A 380 33.27 -4.43 -10.82
C GLN A 380 32.34 -5.54 -10.28
N GLN A 381 32.74 -6.23 -9.19
CA GLN A 381 31.89 -7.27 -8.56
C GLN A 381 30.57 -6.70 -8.02
N GLN A 382 30.60 -5.47 -7.49
CA GLN A 382 29.38 -4.81 -7.01
C GLN A 382 28.40 -4.55 -8.18
N TYR A 383 28.91 -4.08 -9.33
CA TYR A 383 28.08 -3.89 -10.53
C TYR A 383 27.55 -5.21 -11.07
N GLU A 384 28.40 -6.25 -11.17
CA GLU A 384 27.99 -7.59 -11.62
C GLU A 384 26.83 -8.14 -10.77
N ILE A 385 26.91 -8.00 -9.43
CA ILE A 385 25.84 -8.41 -8.52
C ILE A 385 24.59 -7.54 -8.76
N ALA A 386 24.74 -6.22 -8.78
CA ALA A 386 23.61 -5.31 -8.92
C ALA A 386 22.89 -5.51 -10.25
N ASP A 387 23.63 -5.55 -11.38
CA ASP A 387 23.05 -5.69 -12.71
C ASP A 387 22.31 -7.03 -12.87
N LYS A 388 22.88 -8.12 -12.30
CA LYS A 388 22.20 -9.42 -12.27
C LYS A 388 20.82 -9.33 -11.63
N PHE A 389 20.70 -8.72 -10.44
CA PHE A 389 19.45 -8.65 -9.71
C PHE A 389 18.51 -7.55 -10.23
N ILE A 390 19.05 -6.46 -10.78
CA ILE A 390 18.24 -5.47 -11.51
C ILE A 390 17.51 -6.13 -12.67
N GLN A 391 18.21 -6.95 -13.45
CA GLN A 391 17.63 -7.68 -14.57
C GLN A 391 16.66 -8.78 -14.11
N LEU A 392 17.06 -9.60 -13.13
CA LEU A 392 16.26 -10.71 -12.61
C LEU A 392 14.91 -10.25 -12.06
N LEU A 393 14.91 -9.15 -11.27
CA LEU A 393 13.72 -8.62 -10.63
C LEU A 393 13.06 -7.50 -11.44
N LYS A 394 13.58 -7.21 -12.64
CA LYS A 394 13.07 -6.13 -13.49
C LYS A 394 12.93 -4.80 -12.75
N ILE A 395 13.98 -4.41 -11.99
CA ILE A 395 13.99 -3.15 -11.25
C ILE A 395 14.09 -2.01 -12.25
N VAL A 396 13.09 -1.13 -12.25
CA VAL A 396 13.08 0.04 -13.13
C VAL A 396 13.93 1.14 -12.49
N THR A 397 15.15 1.32 -13.02
CA THR A 397 16.11 2.34 -12.60
C THR A 397 16.91 2.84 -13.80
N PRO A 398 17.26 4.14 -13.88
CA PRO A 398 18.13 4.66 -14.93
C PRO A 398 19.55 4.07 -14.89
N SER A 399 20.05 3.75 -13.69
CA SER A 399 21.36 3.13 -13.49
C SER A 399 21.46 2.48 -12.11
N ALA A 400 22.44 1.61 -11.92
CA ALA A 400 22.74 1.01 -10.61
C ALA A 400 23.23 2.05 -9.56
N ASP A 401 23.70 3.20 -9.99
CA ASP A 401 24.18 4.30 -9.13
C ASP A 401 23.09 5.33 -8.79
N GLN A 402 21.83 5.12 -9.24
CA GLN A 402 20.72 5.94 -8.81
C GLN A 402 20.49 5.79 -7.29
N PRO A 403 20.35 6.91 -6.52
CA PRO A 403 19.93 6.84 -5.12
C PRO A 403 18.57 6.11 -4.99
N VAL A 404 18.49 5.15 -4.06
CA VAL A 404 17.32 4.28 -3.94
C VAL A 404 16.04 5.04 -3.57
N LYS A 405 16.17 6.15 -2.83
CA LYS A 405 15.05 7.03 -2.46
C LYS A 405 14.28 7.61 -3.65
N ASN A 406 14.91 7.68 -4.82
CA ASN A 406 14.30 8.22 -6.04
C ASN A 406 13.47 7.17 -6.81
N LEU A 407 13.45 5.91 -6.37
CA LEU A 407 12.66 4.86 -7.00
C LEU A 407 11.23 4.84 -6.44
N SER A 408 10.30 4.30 -7.25
CA SER A 408 8.94 3.99 -6.78
C SER A 408 8.97 2.92 -5.67
N GLY A 409 7.92 2.89 -4.83
CA GLY A 409 7.82 1.94 -3.72
C GLY A 409 8.01 0.48 -4.14
N GLY A 410 7.41 0.06 -5.25
CA GLY A 410 7.58 -1.29 -5.79
C GLY A 410 9.03 -1.60 -6.22
N ASN A 411 9.75 -0.63 -6.81
CA ASN A 411 11.15 -0.82 -7.16
C ASN A 411 12.06 -0.81 -5.92
N GLN A 412 11.77 0.00 -4.90
CA GLN A 412 12.47 -0.05 -3.62
C GLN A 412 12.32 -1.43 -2.96
N GLN A 413 11.11 -2.00 -2.97
CA GLN A 413 10.85 -3.35 -2.45
C GLN A 413 11.65 -4.42 -3.20
N LYS A 414 11.72 -4.32 -4.52
CA LYS A 414 12.55 -5.20 -5.35
C LYS A 414 14.05 -5.06 -5.04
N VAL A 415 14.53 -3.86 -4.67
CA VAL A 415 15.92 -3.65 -4.22
C VAL A 415 16.18 -4.36 -2.90
N ILE A 416 15.25 -4.32 -1.93
CA ILE A 416 15.37 -5.06 -0.67
C ILE A 416 15.41 -6.58 -0.94
N LEU A 417 14.51 -7.09 -1.77
CA LEU A 417 14.52 -8.49 -2.18
C LEU A 417 15.84 -8.87 -2.87
N ALA A 418 16.35 -8.02 -3.76
CA ALA A 418 17.65 -8.21 -4.43
C ALA A 418 18.80 -8.33 -3.42
N ARG A 419 18.82 -7.48 -2.37
CA ARG A 419 19.81 -7.52 -1.29
C ARG A 419 19.87 -8.90 -0.65
N TRP A 420 18.70 -9.44 -0.29
CA TRP A 420 18.65 -10.74 0.37
C TRP A 420 18.94 -11.89 -0.59
N LEU A 421 18.39 -11.88 -1.80
CA LEU A 421 18.68 -12.90 -2.80
C LEU A 421 20.16 -12.93 -3.21
N ALA A 422 20.86 -11.79 -3.15
CA ALA A 422 22.30 -11.71 -3.41
C ALA A 422 23.14 -12.50 -2.39
N THR A 423 22.64 -12.74 -1.17
CA THR A 423 23.30 -13.58 -0.17
C THR A 423 23.04 -15.08 -0.41
N ASN A 424 22.25 -15.44 -1.39
CA ASN A 424 21.81 -16.82 -1.69
C ASN A 424 21.20 -17.53 -0.47
N PRO A 425 20.13 -17.00 0.13
CA PRO A 425 19.55 -17.53 1.35
C PRO A 425 18.85 -18.88 1.09
N ARG A 426 18.88 -19.78 2.09
CA ARG A 426 18.09 -21.01 2.11
C ARG A 426 16.68 -20.78 2.68
N VAL A 427 16.57 -19.81 3.60
CA VAL A 427 15.32 -19.38 4.24
C VAL A 427 15.15 -17.88 4.01
N LEU A 428 13.99 -17.48 3.51
CA LEU A 428 13.65 -16.08 3.30
C LEU A 428 12.37 -15.72 4.07
N ILE A 429 12.47 -14.77 4.97
CA ILE A 429 11.35 -14.24 5.75
C ILE A 429 10.93 -12.93 5.09
N LEU A 430 9.66 -12.82 4.74
CA LEU A 430 9.07 -11.70 4.02
C LEU A 430 7.94 -11.12 4.86
N ASP A 431 8.22 -10.01 5.56
CA ASP A 431 7.23 -9.33 6.38
C ASP A 431 6.61 -8.17 5.59
N GLU A 432 5.33 -8.29 5.28
CA GLU A 432 4.53 -7.34 4.47
C GLU A 432 5.23 -6.92 3.15
N PRO A 433 5.77 -7.86 2.35
CA PRO A 433 6.60 -7.52 1.18
C PRO A 433 5.82 -6.79 0.08
N THR A 434 4.51 -6.78 0.17
CA THR A 434 3.58 -6.21 -0.81
C THR A 434 2.87 -4.95 -0.32
N ARG A 435 3.20 -4.49 0.90
CA ARG A 435 2.56 -3.30 1.49
C ARG A 435 2.92 -2.01 0.77
N GLY A 436 1.89 -1.26 0.36
CA GLY A 436 2.06 0.05 -0.28
C GLY A 436 2.71 0.01 -1.66
N ILE A 437 2.55 -1.10 -2.37
CA ILE A 437 2.91 -1.25 -3.78
C ILE A 437 1.68 -1.56 -4.63
N ASP A 438 1.79 -1.36 -5.93
CA ASP A 438 0.67 -1.59 -6.86
C ASP A 438 0.41 -3.08 -7.10
N VAL A 439 -0.80 -3.38 -7.62
CA VAL A 439 -1.29 -4.76 -7.82
C VAL A 439 -0.38 -5.58 -8.74
N GLY A 440 0.21 -4.94 -9.76
CA GLY A 440 1.14 -5.62 -10.67
C GLY A 440 2.44 -6.02 -10.00
N ALA A 441 3.03 -5.11 -9.20
CA ALA A 441 4.23 -5.41 -8.42
C ALA A 441 3.96 -6.47 -7.35
N LYS A 442 2.76 -6.48 -6.71
CA LYS A 442 2.34 -7.53 -5.78
C LYS A 442 2.37 -8.92 -6.44
N ALA A 443 1.73 -9.05 -7.60
CA ALA A 443 1.69 -10.31 -8.35
C ALA A 443 3.11 -10.79 -8.74
N GLU A 444 4.00 -9.89 -9.14
CA GLU A 444 5.39 -10.23 -9.46
C GLU A 444 6.16 -10.76 -8.23
N ILE A 445 5.96 -10.16 -7.05
CA ILE A 445 6.58 -10.61 -5.80
C ILE A 445 6.02 -11.98 -5.38
N GLN A 446 4.72 -12.19 -5.44
CA GLN A 446 4.09 -13.48 -5.13
C GLN A 446 4.60 -14.60 -6.05
N LYS A 447 4.68 -14.33 -7.36
CA LYS A 447 5.25 -15.27 -8.34
C LYS A 447 6.73 -15.58 -8.04
N LEU A 448 7.51 -14.56 -7.67
CA LEU A 448 8.90 -14.75 -7.26
C LEU A 448 9.01 -15.67 -6.04
N VAL A 449 8.19 -15.47 -5.00
CA VAL A 449 8.20 -16.30 -3.79
C VAL A 449 7.92 -17.76 -4.12
N LEU A 450 6.92 -18.03 -4.96
CA LEU A 450 6.62 -19.38 -5.40
C LEU A 450 7.76 -19.99 -6.23
N SER A 451 8.40 -19.23 -7.12
CA SER A 451 9.55 -19.72 -7.89
C SER A 451 10.77 -20.02 -7.01
N LEU A 452 11.00 -19.27 -5.93
CA LEU A 452 12.05 -19.54 -4.96
C LEU A 452 11.78 -20.85 -4.20
N ALA A 453 10.52 -21.13 -3.88
CA ALA A 453 10.11 -22.39 -3.28
C ALA A 453 10.35 -23.58 -4.26
N GLU A 454 10.03 -23.42 -5.55
CA GLU A 454 10.35 -24.45 -6.57
C GLU A 454 11.87 -24.73 -6.68
N GLU A 455 12.71 -23.71 -6.45
CA GLU A 455 14.17 -23.86 -6.38
C GLU A 455 14.64 -24.56 -5.08
N GLY A 456 13.73 -24.97 -4.19
CA GLY A 456 14.02 -25.63 -2.93
C GLY A 456 14.35 -24.70 -1.76
N ARG A 457 14.11 -23.39 -1.88
CA ARG A 457 14.21 -22.45 -0.77
C ARG A 457 12.95 -22.52 0.09
N ALA A 458 13.08 -22.17 1.35
CA ALA A 458 11.95 -22.06 2.27
C ALA A 458 11.59 -20.59 2.46
N CYS A 459 10.29 -20.27 2.50
CA CYS A 459 9.83 -18.90 2.68
C CYS A 459 8.79 -18.80 3.81
N VAL A 460 8.91 -17.76 4.64
CA VAL A 460 7.84 -17.29 5.52
C VAL A 460 7.26 -16.05 4.85
N PHE A 461 5.95 -16.07 4.57
CA PHE A 461 5.25 -14.98 3.91
C PHE A 461 4.21 -14.39 4.84
N ILE A 462 4.38 -13.13 5.21
CA ILE A 462 3.48 -12.40 6.11
C ILE A 462 2.79 -11.32 5.28
N SER A 463 1.46 -11.30 5.30
CA SER A 463 0.67 -10.21 4.69
C SER A 463 -0.57 -9.93 5.53
N SER A 464 -0.94 -8.67 5.61
CA SER A 464 -2.23 -8.21 6.17
C SER A 464 -3.41 -8.54 5.25
N GLU A 465 -3.14 -8.79 3.96
CA GLU A 465 -4.14 -9.20 2.98
C GLU A 465 -4.23 -10.73 2.94
N LEU A 466 -5.29 -11.28 3.52
CA LEU A 466 -5.47 -12.73 3.65
C LEU A 466 -5.47 -13.46 2.31
N GLU A 467 -6.02 -12.83 1.26
CA GLU A 467 -5.98 -13.39 -0.10
C GLU A 467 -4.54 -13.60 -0.61
N GLU A 468 -3.60 -12.71 -0.27
CA GLU A 468 -2.20 -12.85 -0.65
C GLU A 468 -1.56 -14.06 0.06
N VAL A 469 -1.85 -14.20 1.36
CA VAL A 469 -1.38 -15.34 2.15
C VAL A 469 -1.91 -16.65 1.57
N LEU A 470 -3.20 -16.74 1.31
CA LEU A 470 -3.85 -17.93 0.75
C LEU A 470 -3.30 -18.30 -0.63
N ARG A 471 -3.04 -17.29 -1.46
CA ARG A 471 -2.56 -17.49 -2.83
C ARG A 471 -1.12 -17.95 -2.89
N THR A 472 -0.28 -17.46 -1.97
CA THR A 472 1.18 -17.67 -2.03
C THR A 472 1.65 -18.83 -1.16
N SER A 473 0.93 -19.18 -0.10
CA SER A 473 1.40 -20.12 0.91
C SER A 473 0.88 -21.54 0.71
N HIS A 474 1.71 -22.53 1.01
CA HIS A 474 1.34 -23.95 1.02
C HIS A 474 0.63 -24.33 2.33
N ARG A 475 0.99 -23.66 3.42
CA ARG A 475 0.46 -23.84 4.76
C ARG A 475 0.29 -22.47 5.41
N VAL A 476 -0.78 -22.30 6.19
CA VAL A 476 -1.10 -21.03 6.86
C VAL A 476 -1.15 -21.25 8.38
N VAL A 477 -0.34 -20.48 9.09
CA VAL A 477 -0.35 -20.40 10.55
C VAL A 477 -1.16 -19.17 10.96
N VAL A 478 -2.13 -19.38 11.83
CA VAL A 478 -3.00 -18.32 12.34
C VAL A 478 -2.56 -17.87 13.71
N LEU A 479 -2.38 -16.58 13.86
CA LEU A 479 -1.98 -15.91 15.09
C LEU A 479 -3.11 -15.02 15.62
N ARG A 480 -3.30 -15.02 16.93
CA ARG A 480 -4.22 -14.14 17.64
C ARG A 480 -3.63 -13.80 19.01
N GLU A 481 -3.66 -12.51 19.39
CA GLU A 481 -3.23 -12.05 20.71
C GLU A 481 -1.84 -12.56 21.12
N ARG A 482 -0.90 -12.59 20.15
CA ARG A 482 0.49 -13.06 20.33
C ARG A 482 0.63 -14.57 20.59
N GLU A 483 -0.35 -15.37 20.20
CA GLU A 483 -0.35 -16.82 20.34
C GLU A 483 -0.60 -17.47 18.97
N LYS A 484 0.07 -18.59 18.70
CA LYS A 484 -0.22 -19.48 17.58
C LYS A 484 -1.46 -20.29 17.89
N ILE A 485 -2.57 -20.01 17.22
CA ILE A 485 -3.86 -20.64 17.48
C ILE A 485 -4.03 -21.96 16.74
N THR A 486 -3.74 -21.94 15.43
CA THR A 486 -3.94 -23.12 14.58
C THR A 486 -3.08 -23.04 13.33
N GLU A 487 -3.07 -24.13 12.59
CA GLU A 487 -2.31 -24.29 11.36
C GLU A 487 -3.15 -25.06 10.35
N PHE A 488 -3.26 -24.49 9.15
CA PHE A 488 -4.00 -25.06 8.04
C PHE A 488 -3.06 -25.52 6.94
N THR A 489 -3.32 -26.72 6.39
CA THR A 489 -2.57 -27.31 5.28
C THR A 489 -3.51 -27.60 4.12
N GLY A 490 -3.07 -27.36 2.88
CA GLY A 490 -3.86 -27.59 1.67
C GLY A 490 -4.77 -26.43 1.28
N GLU A 491 -5.89 -26.74 0.61
CA GLU A 491 -6.89 -25.73 0.25
C GLU A 491 -7.68 -25.31 1.49
N VAL A 492 -7.56 -24.04 1.85
CA VAL A 492 -8.22 -23.44 3.00
C VAL A 492 -9.07 -22.28 2.53
N ASP A 493 -10.31 -22.22 3.00
CA ASP A 493 -11.21 -21.09 2.75
C ASP A 493 -10.89 -19.91 3.67
N GLU A 494 -11.02 -18.72 3.12
CA GLU A 494 -10.81 -17.44 3.83
C GLU A 494 -11.69 -17.36 5.09
N GLY A 495 -12.94 -17.83 5.01
CA GLY A 495 -13.88 -17.85 6.13
C GLY A 495 -13.39 -18.67 7.32
N GLN A 496 -12.70 -19.80 7.09
CA GLN A 496 -12.13 -20.65 8.15
C GLN A 496 -11.00 -19.93 8.90
N ILE A 497 -10.15 -19.21 8.17
CA ILE A 497 -9.07 -18.44 8.79
C ILE A 497 -9.64 -17.26 9.56
N MET A 498 -10.59 -16.52 8.99
CA MET A 498 -11.25 -15.39 9.66
C MET A 498 -11.97 -15.83 10.93
N GLN A 499 -12.63 -17.00 10.92
CA GLN A 499 -13.26 -17.56 12.11
C GLN A 499 -12.22 -17.90 13.20
N SER A 500 -11.05 -18.40 12.82
CA SER A 500 -9.96 -18.70 13.77
C SER A 500 -9.35 -17.43 14.35
N ILE A 501 -9.22 -16.36 13.54
CA ILE A 501 -8.74 -15.04 13.96
C ILE A 501 -9.75 -14.38 14.92
N ALA A 502 -11.04 -14.43 14.59
CA ALA A 502 -12.10 -13.81 15.40
C ALA A 502 -12.31 -14.51 16.74
N GLY A 503 -11.93 -15.80 16.85
CA GLY A 503 -12.28 -16.64 17.98
C GLY A 503 -13.75 -17.06 17.86
N SER A 504 -14.03 -18.35 17.75
CA SER A 504 -15.38 -18.87 17.89
C SER A 504 -15.92 -18.43 19.25
N GLY A 505 -16.80 -17.44 19.24
CA GLY A 505 -17.62 -17.14 20.41
C GLY A 505 -18.42 -18.41 20.74
N SER A 506 -18.03 -19.08 21.80
CA SER A 506 -18.84 -20.09 22.48
C SER A 506 -19.97 -19.41 23.22
#